data_2f219a6bb61c1960b06eeef0f5211340
#
_entry.id   2f219a6bb61c1960b06eeef0f5211340
#
_cell.length_a   1.000
_cell.length_b   1.000
_cell.length_c   1.000
_cell.angle_alpha   90.00
_cell.angle_beta   90.00
_cell.angle_gamma   90.00
#
_symmetry.space_group_name_H-M   'P 1'
#
loop_
_entity.id
_entity.type
_entity.pdbx_description
1 polymer ?
#
loop_
_entity_poly.entity_id
_entity_poly.type
_entity_poly.pdbx_seq_one_letter_code
_entity_poly.pdbx_strand_id
1 'polypeptide(L)'
;LQVPVDKDILKYWTPEHPNLYALLLSVNNQKQTVDTKYERFGWREWTLQGTTQYLNGEPYALHGDSWHFMGIPQMTRRYAWAWFTAIKGMNANAVRPHAQVYPRFYLDMADEMGICVLNETANWASDGGPKLDSDLFWEASKEHLKRFVLRDRNHASVFGWSISNENKPVILHVYNRPELMPVQKKAWEEWRDIVHQYDPTRPWISADGEDDGDGILPVTVGHYGDINSMKRWIEIGKPWGIGEHSMAYYGTPEQVAKYNGERAYESQEGRMEGLANECYNLI
;
A
#
# COMPACT_ATOMS: atom_id res chain seq x y z
N LEU A 1 -28.87 -1.66 -10.34
CA LEU A 1 -28.82 -2.52 -11.52
C LEU A 1 -28.08 -3.80 -11.13
N GLN A 2 -28.65 -4.97 -11.38
CA GLN A 2 -27.98 -6.27 -11.20
C GLN A 2 -27.71 -6.86 -12.57
N VAL A 3 -26.47 -7.26 -12.81
CA VAL A 3 -26.06 -7.92 -14.05
C VAL A 3 -25.68 -9.36 -13.72
N PRO A 4 -26.39 -10.35 -14.25
CA PRO A 4 -26.03 -11.73 -14.04
C PRO A 4 -24.70 -12.04 -14.74
N VAL A 5 -23.82 -12.76 -14.07
CA VAL A 5 -22.54 -13.19 -14.62
C VAL A 5 -22.52 -14.72 -14.63
N ASP A 6 -22.17 -15.28 -15.77
CA ASP A 6 -21.99 -16.71 -15.92
C ASP A 6 -20.69 -17.13 -15.21
N LYS A 7 -20.80 -18.01 -14.23
CA LYS A 7 -19.66 -18.50 -13.43
C LYS A 7 -18.65 -19.31 -14.26
N ASP A 8 -19.09 -19.93 -15.34
CA ASP A 8 -18.23 -20.79 -16.17
C ASP A 8 -17.26 -19.98 -17.04
N ILE A 9 -17.56 -18.70 -17.28
CA ILE A 9 -16.68 -17.81 -18.04
C ILE A 9 -15.87 -16.86 -17.13
N LEU A 10 -16.16 -16.84 -15.84
CA LEU A 10 -15.53 -15.95 -14.89
C LEU A 10 -14.10 -16.39 -14.59
N LYS A 11 -13.14 -15.52 -14.86
CA LYS A 11 -11.73 -15.71 -14.50
C LYS A 11 -11.35 -14.70 -13.43
N TYR A 12 -10.78 -15.20 -12.34
CA TYR A 12 -10.27 -14.31 -11.29
C TYR A 12 -9.02 -13.56 -11.76
N TRP A 13 -8.88 -12.35 -11.23
CA TRP A 13 -7.64 -11.61 -11.32
C TRP A 13 -6.66 -12.14 -10.27
N THR A 14 -5.45 -12.41 -10.70
CA THR A 14 -4.28 -12.65 -9.84
C THR A 14 -3.06 -11.95 -10.45
N PRO A 15 -1.98 -11.73 -9.70
CA PRO A 15 -0.74 -11.20 -10.26
C PRO A 15 -0.17 -12.02 -11.42
N GLU A 16 -0.34 -13.34 -11.39
CA GLU A 16 0.11 -14.26 -12.43
C GLU A 16 -0.83 -14.26 -13.64
N HIS A 17 -2.11 -14.04 -13.41
CA HIS A 17 -3.18 -14.03 -14.41
C HIS A 17 -4.07 -12.79 -14.24
N PRO A 18 -3.64 -11.61 -14.69
CA PRO A 18 -4.36 -10.35 -14.46
C PRO A 18 -5.58 -10.19 -15.38
N ASN A 19 -6.59 -11.07 -15.17
CA ASN A 19 -7.81 -11.05 -15.95
C ASN A 19 -8.66 -9.83 -15.59
N LEU A 20 -8.96 -9.01 -16.58
CA LEU A 20 -9.73 -7.78 -16.43
C LEU A 20 -11.00 -7.82 -17.27
N TYR A 21 -12.00 -7.15 -16.77
CA TYR A 21 -13.32 -6.98 -17.40
C TYR A 21 -13.63 -5.51 -17.57
N ALA A 22 -14.55 -5.23 -18.47
CA ALA A 22 -15.06 -3.90 -18.70
C ALA A 22 -16.57 -3.87 -18.56
N LEU A 23 -17.07 -2.95 -17.75
CA LEU A 23 -18.47 -2.59 -17.71
C LEU A 23 -18.67 -1.38 -18.60
N LEU A 24 -19.49 -1.54 -19.63
CA LEU A 24 -19.93 -0.45 -20.49
C LEU A 24 -21.37 -0.09 -20.12
N LEU A 25 -21.55 1.12 -19.63
CA LEU A 25 -22.86 1.71 -19.32
C LEU A 25 -23.24 2.69 -20.42
N SER A 26 -24.39 2.50 -21.04
CA SER A 26 -24.91 3.41 -22.04
C SER A 26 -26.27 3.94 -21.65
N VAL A 27 -26.43 5.24 -21.73
CA VAL A 27 -27.74 5.92 -21.62
C VAL A 27 -28.27 6.18 -23.01
N ASN A 28 -29.43 5.62 -23.28
CA ASN A 28 -30.08 5.74 -24.60
C ASN A 28 -31.36 6.54 -24.48
N ASN A 29 -31.60 7.42 -25.42
CA ASN A 29 -32.95 7.89 -25.73
C ASN A 29 -33.55 7.05 -26.88
N GLN A 30 -34.77 7.34 -27.28
CA GLN A 30 -35.47 6.55 -28.32
C GLN A 30 -34.77 6.52 -29.70
N LYS A 31 -33.75 7.35 -29.92
CA LYS A 31 -33.12 7.54 -31.23
C LYS A 31 -31.64 7.23 -31.27
N GLN A 32 -30.93 7.44 -30.13
CA GLN A 32 -29.46 7.32 -30.08
C GLN A 32 -28.94 7.16 -28.67
N THR A 33 -27.71 6.69 -28.56
CA THR A 33 -26.92 6.72 -27.30
C THR A 33 -26.56 8.18 -27.00
N VAL A 34 -26.94 8.68 -25.83
CA VAL A 34 -26.69 10.05 -25.38
C VAL A 34 -25.53 10.18 -24.47
N ASP A 35 -25.16 9.10 -23.75
CA ASP A 35 -23.98 9.07 -22.87
C ASP A 35 -23.48 7.64 -22.73
N THR A 36 -22.15 7.52 -22.46
CA THR A 36 -21.50 6.22 -22.27
C THR A 36 -20.44 6.35 -21.22
N LYS A 37 -20.45 5.47 -20.23
CA LYS A 37 -19.39 5.33 -19.23
C LYS A 37 -18.78 3.95 -19.34
N TYR A 38 -17.47 3.94 -19.29
CA TYR A 38 -16.64 2.74 -19.24
C TYR A 38 -15.98 2.62 -17.88
N GLU A 39 -16.04 1.42 -17.27
CA GLU A 39 -15.37 1.12 -16.01
C GLU A 39 -14.69 -0.25 -16.11
N ARG A 40 -13.39 -0.30 -15.81
CA ARG A 40 -12.60 -1.52 -15.81
C ARG A 40 -12.46 -2.06 -14.38
N PHE A 41 -12.50 -3.39 -14.24
CA PHE A 41 -12.37 -4.06 -12.97
C PHE A 41 -11.86 -5.49 -13.15
N GLY A 42 -11.47 -6.15 -12.06
CA GLY A 42 -11.15 -7.57 -12.01
C GLY A 42 -11.92 -8.26 -10.90
N TRP A 43 -12.34 -9.49 -11.13
CA TRP A 43 -12.93 -10.32 -10.09
C TRP A 43 -11.81 -10.86 -9.20
N ARG A 44 -11.83 -10.53 -7.93
CA ARG A 44 -10.90 -11.04 -6.92
C ARG A 44 -11.47 -10.84 -5.53
N GLU A 45 -10.98 -11.61 -4.58
CA GLU A 45 -11.30 -11.51 -3.17
C GLU A 45 -10.03 -11.48 -2.33
N TRP A 46 -9.92 -10.49 -1.45
CA TRP A 46 -8.86 -10.39 -0.45
C TRP A 46 -9.45 -10.61 0.94
N THR A 47 -8.94 -11.60 1.67
CA THR A 47 -9.40 -11.88 3.03
C THR A 47 -8.24 -12.08 4.00
N LEU A 48 -8.52 -11.81 5.29
CA LEU A 48 -7.61 -12.07 6.40
C LEU A 48 -8.24 -13.14 7.29
N GLN A 49 -7.52 -14.22 7.56
CA GLN A 49 -7.97 -15.28 8.44
C GLN A 49 -6.83 -15.66 9.39
N GLY A 50 -7.04 -15.44 10.70
CA GLY A 50 -5.98 -15.61 11.68
C GLY A 50 -4.81 -14.69 11.38
N THR A 51 -3.64 -15.25 11.13
CA THR A 51 -2.40 -14.53 10.78
C THR A 51 -2.11 -14.50 9.28
N THR A 52 -3.00 -15.04 8.45
CA THR A 52 -2.74 -15.27 7.02
C THR A 52 -3.64 -14.42 6.14
N GLN A 53 -3.05 -13.88 5.09
CA GLN A 53 -3.76 -13.20 4.01
C GLN A 53 -4.04 -14.17 2.86
N TYR A 54 -5.22 -14.03 2.26
CA TYR A 54 -5.67 -14.87 1.15
C TYR A 54 -6.06 -14.02 -0.06
N LEU A 55 -5.70 -14.51 -1.23
CA LEU A 55 -6.21 -14.04 -2.51
C LEU A 55 -7.05 -15.15 -3.17
N ASN A 56 -8.33 -14.88 -3.43
CA ASN A 56 -9.26 -15.83 -4.04
C ASN A 56 -9.35 -17.17 -3.29
N GLY A 57 -9.23 -17.14 -1.96
CA GLY A 57 -9.29 -18.32 -1.09
C GLY A 57 -7.96 -19.06 -0.90
N GLU A 58 -6.89 -18.68 -1.60
CA GLU A 58 -5.56 -19.29 -1.45
C GLU A 58 -4.64 -18.37 -0.63
N PRO A 59 -3.79 -18.94 0.26
CA PRO A 59 -2.79 -18.15 1.00
C PRO A 59 -1.88 -17.41 0.02
N TYR A 60 -1.67 -16.11 0.25
CA TYR A 60 -0.89 -15.30 -0.67
C TYR A 60 0.12 -14.42 0.08
N ALA A 61 1.40 -14.59 -0.24
CA ALA A 61 2.48 -13.79 0.33
C ALA A 61 2.79 -12.59 -0.58
N LEU A 62 2.98 -11.44 0.05
CA LEU A 62 3.34 -10.20 -0.63
C LEU A 62 4.82 -9.90 -0.42
N HIS A 63 5.53 -9.70 -1.52
CA HIS A 63 6.93 -9.30 -1.56
C HIS A 63 7.03 -8.06 -2.42
N GLY A 64 7.52 -6.96 -1.87
CA GLY A 64 7.41 -5.70 -2.58
C GLY A 64 8.44 -4.66 -2.24
N ASP A 65 8.20 -3.49 -2.78
CA ASP A 65 8.99 -2.31 -2.61
C ASP A 65 8.08 -1.13 -2.21
N SER A 66 8.62 -0.25 -1.39
CA SER A 66 7.98 1.01 -1.03
C SER A 66 8.61 2.13 -1.84
N TRP A 67 7.79 2.95 -2.49
CA TRP A 67 8.26 3.93 -3.46
C TRP A 67 7.79 5.34 -3.13
N HIS A 68 8.73 6.27 -3.17
CA HIS A 68 8.45 7.70 -3.09
C HIS A 68 8.25 8.30 -4.48
N PHE A 69 7.20 9.08 -4.66
CA PHE A 69 6.99 9.85 -5.86
C PHE A 69 7.84 11.13 -5.81
N MET A 70 8.94 11.15 -6.57
CA MET A 70 9.96 12.19 -6.46
C MET A 70 9.82 13.33 -7.49
N GLY A 71 8.74 13.31 -8.29
CA GLY A 71 8.42 14.43 -9.18
C GLY A 71 8.06 14.08 -10.62
N ILE A 72 8.14 15.07 -11.50
CA ILE A 72 7.64 15.02 -12.88
C ILE A 72 8.16 13.85 -13.73
N PRO A 73 9.43 13.43 -13.67
CA PRO A 73 9.91 12.30 -14.48
C PRO A 73 9.15 11.00 -14.23
N GLN A 74 8.59 10.82 -13.03
CA GLN A 74 7.81 9.66 -12.65
C GLN A 74 6.34 9.73 -13.10
N MET A 75 5.88 10.92 -13.53
CA MET A 75 4.52 11.16 -14.02
C MET A 75 4.28 10.64 -15.43
N THR A 76 4.84 9.49 -15.79
CA THR A 76 4.67 8.91 -17.13
C THR A 76 4.35 7.42 -17.05
N ARG A 77 3.53 6.94 -18.01
CA ARG A 77 3.26 5.50 -18.17
C ARG A 77 4.54 4.70 -18.42
N ARG A 78 5.51 5.28 -19.15
CA ARG A 78 6.80 4.63 -19.39
C ARG A 78 7.57 4.37 -18.10
N TYR A 79 7.55 5.32 -17.19
CA TYR A 79 8.22 5.15 -15.89
C TYR A 79 7.52 4.08 -15.04
N ALA A 80 6.19 4.13 -14.94
CA ALA A 80 5.40 3.13 -14.22
C ALA A 80 5.64 1.72 -14.78
N TRP A 81 5.65 1.59 -16.12
CA TRP A 81 5.97 0.33 -16.79
C TRP A 81 7.36 -0.19 -16.43
N ALA A 82 8.38 0.67 -16.48
CA ALA A 82 9.76 0.30 -16.19
C ALA A 82 9.90 -0.15 -14.71
N TRP A 83 9.29 0.56 -13.78
CA TRP A 83 9.29 0.20 -12.37
C TRP A 83 8.61 -1.14 -12.13
N PHE A 84 7.39 -1.34 -12.62
CA PHE A 84 6.67 -2.60 -12.45
C PHE A 84 7.36 -3.77 -13.16
N THR A 85 8.04 -3.52 -14.27
CA THR A 85 8.89 -4.53 -14.94
C THR A 85 10.06 -4.92 -14.03
N ALA A 86 10.72 -3.97 -13.38
CA ALA A 86 11.80 -4.24 -12.44
C ALA A 86 11.29 -5.02 -11.21
N ILE A 87 10.14 -4.64 -10.63
CA ILE A 87 9.50 -5.36 -9.53
C ILE A 87 9.28 -6.84 -9.89
N LYS A 88 8.66 -7.11 -11.04
CA LYS A 88 8.46 -8.49 -11.51
C LYS A 88 9.78 -9.21 -11.81
N GLY A 89 10.75 -8.51 -12.34
CA GLY A 89 12.10 -9.05 -12.60
C GLY A 89 12.86 -9.47 -11.35
N MET A 90 12.55 -8.88 -10.21
CA MET A 90 13.05 -9.27 -8.88
C MET A 90 12.23 -10.38 -8.21
N ASN A 91 11.26 -10.94 -8.90
CA ASN A 91 10.30 -11.89 -8.36
C ASN A 91 9.46 -11.30 -7.20
N ALA A 92 9.29 -9.98 -7.18
CA ALA A 92 8.38 -9.30 -6.29
C ALA A 92 6.99 -9.12 -6.96
N ASN A 93 5.95 -8.97 -6.16
CA ASN A 93 4.56 -8.93 -6.62
C ASN A 93 3.76 -7.76 -6.07
N ALA A 94 4.36 -6.91 -5.24
CA ALA A 94 3.66 -5.84 -4.56
C ALA A 94 4.44 -4.52 -4.56
N VAL A 95 3.71 -3.42 -4.43
CA VAL A 95 4.26 -2.08 -4.21
C VAL A 95 3.42 -1.32 -3.20
N ARG A 96 4.07 -0.42 -2.47
CA ARG A 96 3.44 0.57 -1.60
C ARG A 96 3.82 1.98 -2.08
N PRO A 97 2.87 2.74 -2.64
CA PRO A 97 3.06 4.17 -2.90
C PRO A 97 3.16 4.92 -1.56
N HIS A 98 4.38 5.27 -1.14
CA HIS A 98 4.64 5.84 0.17
C HIS A 98 4.01 7.23 0.33
N ALA A 99 3.08 7.35 1.26
CA ALA A 99 2.42 8.58 1.70
C ALA A 99 1.93 9.50 0.58
N GLN A 100 1.55 8.94 -0.57
CA GLN A 100 1.14 9.72 -1.74
C GLN A 100 0.05 9.03 -2.54
N VAL A 101 -0.88 9.85 -3.02
CA VAL A 101 -1.90 9.40 -3.98
C VAL A 101 -1.30 9.42 -5.38
N TYR A 102 -1.01 8.25 -5.91
CA TYR A 102 -0.44 8.13 -7.25
C TYR A 102 -1.46 8.48 -8.35
N PRO A 103 -0.99 8.93 -9.52
CA PRO A 103 -1.85 9.08 -10.69
C PRO A 103 -2.57 7.79 -11.03
N ARG A 104 -3.85 7.88 -11.42
CA ARG A 104 -4.70 6.70 -11.67
C ARG A 104 -4.10 5.71 -12.67
N PHE A 105 -3.35 6.20 -13.66
CA PHE A 105 -2.71 5.33 -14.66
C PHE A 105 -1.67 4.36 -14.06
N TYR A 106 -1.12 4.63 -12.88
CA TYR A 106 -0.28 3.66 -12.17
C TYR A 106 -1.10 2.45 -11.75
N LEU A 107 -2.29 2.67 -11.21
CA LEU A 107 -3.18 1.59 -10.83
C LEU A 107 -3.73 0.85 -12.06
N ASP A 108 -4.04 1.58 -13.14
CA ASP A 108 -4.41 0.95 -14.41
C ASP A 108 -3.33 -0.03 -14.88
N MET A 109 -2.06 0.37 -14.79
CA MET A 109 -0.93 -0.47 -15.20
C MET A 109 -0.66 -1.60 -14.21
N ALA A 110 -0.84 -1.36 -12.92
CA ALA A 110 -0.74 -2.41 -11.91
C ALA A 110 -1.80 -3.49 -12.12
N ASP A 111 -3.04 -3.10 -12.46
CA ASP A 111 -4.10 -4.03 -12.85
C ASP A 111 -3.69 -4.89 -14.06
N GLU A 112 -3.11 -4.28 -15.10
CA GLU A 112 -2.70 -4.94 -16.34
C GLU A 112 -1.48 -5.82 -16.19
N MET A 113 -0.52 -5.39 -15.37
CA MET A 113 0.75 -6.07 -15.19
C MET A 113 0.75 -7.09 -14.04
N GLY A 114 -0.33 -7.17 -13.25
CA GLY A 114 -0.42 -8.07 -12.12
C GLY A 114 0.51 -7.66 -10.98
N ILE A 115 0.42 -6.41 -10.53
CA ILE A 115 1.13 -5.90 -9.36
C ILE A 115 0.12 -5.60 -8.26
N CYS A 116 0.30 -6.17 -7.09
CA CYS A 116 -0.50 -5.84 -5.91
C CYS A 116 -0.11 -4.46 -5.37
N VAL A 117 -1.08 -3.65 -5.01
CA VAL A 117 -0.84 -2.29 -4.50
C VAL A 117 -1.44 -2.13 -3.11
N LEU A 118 -0.59 -1.86 -2.11
CA LEU A 118 -1.06 -1.27 -0.86
C LEU A 118 -1.27 0.22 -1.10
N ASN A 119 -2.49 0.60 -1.45
CA ASN A 119 -2.76 1.98 -1.86
C ASN A 119 -2.81 2.89 -0.64
N GLU A 120 -1.94 3.90 -0.60
CA GLU A 120 -1.73 4.73 0.58
C GLU A 120 -2.17 6.17 0.38
N THR A 121 -2.77 6.74 1.41
CA THR A 121 -3.19 8.14 1.41
C THR A 121 -1.98 9.07 1.57
N ALA A 122 -2.22 10.39 1.43
CA ALA A 122 -1.22 11.41 1.70
C ALA A 122 -1.19 11.83 3.20
N ASN A 123 -1.76 11.04 4.10
CA ASN A 123 -1.71 11.31 5.52
C ASN A 123 -0.36 10.86 6.09
N TRP A 124 0.55 11.79 6.18
CA TRP A 124 1.88 11.57 6.71
C TRP A 124 2.23 12.72 7.66
N ALA A 125 2.43 12.39 8.92
CA ALA A 125 2.89 13.32 9.93
C ALA A 125 4.41 13.18 10.07
N SER A 126 5.17 13.97 9.34
CA SER A 126 6.61 14.06 9.53
C SER A 126 7.00 15.42 10.06
N ASP A 127 8.29 15.62 10.27
CA ASP A 127 8.84 16.90 10.70
C ASP A 127 8.42 18.02 9.73
N GLY A 128 7.73 19.03 10.27
CA GLY A 128 7.09 20.09 9.47
C GLY A 128 5.77 19.69 8.80
N GLY A 129 5.26 18.50 9.05
CA GLY A 129 4.01 17.98 8.50
C GLY A 129 2.73 18.57 9.10
N PRO A 130 1.59 17.95 8.89
CA PRO A 130 0.29 18.47 9.28
C PRO A 130 0.18 18.64 10.80
N LYS A 131 -0.64 19.61 11.21
CA LYS A 131 -0.90 19.89 12.61
C LYS A 131 -1.88 18.86 13.18
N LEU A 132 -1.37 17.85 13.88
CA LEU A 132 -2.15 16.78 14.50
C LEU A 132 -3.02 17.25 15.68
N ASP A 133 -2.90 18.48 16.10
CA ASP A 133 -3.74 19.15 17.09
C ASP A 133 -4.83 20.06 16.47
N SER A 134 -5.03 19.94 15.15
CA SER A 134 -6.01 20.74 14.40
C SER A 134 -7.21 19.88 13.97
N ASP A 135 -8.40 20.24 14.39
CA ASP A 135 -9.65 19.60 13.94
C ASP A 135 -9.80 19.66 12.42
N LEU A 136 -9.32 20.76 11.80
CA LEU A 136 -9.35 20.92 10.34
C LEU A 136 -8.54 19.83 9.64
N PHE A 137 -7.38 19.44 10.19
CA PHE A 137 -6.59 18.34 9.63
C PHE A 137 -7.38 17.02 9.64
N TRP A 138 -8.00 16.68 10.78
CA TRP A 138 -8.73 15.43 10.92
C TRP A 138 -9.97 15.38 10.02
N GLU A 139 -10.72 16.45 9.90
CA GLU A 139 -11.85 16.53 8.98
C GLU A 139 -11.42 16.44 7.52
N ALA A 140 -10.35 17.14 7.13
CA ALA A 140 -9.78 17.07 5.78
C ALA A 140 -9.28 15.66 5.45
N SER A 141 -8.67 14.97 6.41
CA SER A 141 -8.20 13.59 6.26
C SER A 141 -9.33 12.61 5.97
N LYS A 142 -10.47 12.76 6.66
CA LYS A 142 -11.67 11.93 6.42
C LYS A 142 -12.24 12.12 5.01
N GLU A 143 -12.39 13.35 4.58
CA GLU A 143 -12.88 13.63 3.22
C GLU A 143 -11.89 13.19 2.14
N HIS A 144 -10.58 13.36 2.39
CA HIS A 144 -9.53 12.83 1.53
C HIS A 144 -9.62 11.32 1.38
N LEU A 145 -9.70 10.59 2.49
CA LEU A 145 -9.82 9.13 2.49
C LEU A 145 -11.06 8.65 1.75
N LYS A 146 -12.21 9.27 1.98
CA LYS A 146 -13.45 8.95 1.26
C LYS A 146 -13.28 9.08 -0.26
N ARG A 147 -12.74 10.21 -0.72
CA ARG A 147 -12.51 10.44 -2.16
C ARG A 147 -11.50 9.48 -2.74
N PHE A 148 -10.46 9.17 -2.00
CA PHE A 148 -9.42 8.23 -2.36
C PHE A 148 -9.98 6.82 -2.58
N VAL A 149 -10.74 6.28 -1.63
CA VAL A 149 -11.38 4.96 -1.74
C VAL A 149 -12.37 4.94 -2.92
N LEU A 150 -13.23 5.96 -3.04
CA LEU A 150 -14.20 6.04 -4.14
C LEU A 150 -13.53 6.11 -5.53
N ARG A 151 -12.37 6.77 -5.63
CA ARG A 151 -11.62 6.87 -6.89
C ARG A 151 -11.06 5.52 -7.33
N ASP A 152 -10.54 4.73 -6.37
CA ASP A 152 -9.64 3.62 -6.69
C ASP A 152 -10.22 2.22 -6.38
N ARG A 153 -11.39 2.12 -5.76
CA ARG A 153 -11.97 0.84 -5.32
C ARG A 153 -12.26 -0.18 -6.44
N ASN A 154 -12.31 0.25 -7.70
CA ASN A 154 -12.53 -0.65 -8.83
C ASN A 154 -11.23 -1.25 -9.39
N HIS A 155 -10.05 -0.79 -8.93
CA HIS A 155 -8.79 -1.39 -9.33
C HIS A 155 -8.58 -2.75 -8.66
N ALA A 156 -8.36 -3.78 -9.49
CA ALA A 156 -8.18 -5.15 -9.00
C ALA A 156 -6.84 -5.32 -8.25
N SER A 157 -5.82 -4.58 -8.66
CA SER A 157 -4.48 -4.57 -8.07
C SER A 157 -4.44 -4.09 -6.62
N VAL A 158 -5.37 -3.22 -6.21
CA VAL A 158 -5.41 -2.71 -4.84
C VAL A 158 -5.82 -3.83 -3.90
N PHE A 159 -4.93 -4.27 -3.01
CA PHE A 159 -5.20 -5.33 -2.04
C PHE A 159 -5.59 -4.82 -0.66
N GLY A 160 -5.25 -3.59 -0.34
CA GLY A 160 -5.55 -2.97 0.94
C GLY A 160 -5.44 -1.45 0.87
N TRP A 161 -5.99 -0.80 1.88
CA TRP A 161 -5.98 0.65 2.05
C TRP A 161 -5.07 1.02 3.20
N SER A 162 -3.93 1.65 2.92
CA SER A 162 -3.09 2.26 3.94
C SER A 162 -3.55 3.70 4.18
N ILE A 163 -4.00 3.98 5.38
CA ILE A 163 -4.72 5.22 5.69
C ILE A 163 -3.82 6.33 6.24
N SER A 164 -2.63 5.97 6.71
CA SER A 164 -1.62 6.92 7.18
C SER A 164 -0.25 6.27 7.22
N ASN A 165 0.80 7.08 7.30
CA ASN A 165 2.17 6.66 7.43
C ASN A 165 2.81 7.27 8.67
N GLU A 166 3.32 6.42 9.55
CA GLU A 166 4.16 6.76 10.71
C GLU A 166 3.62 7.83 11.67
N ASN A 167 2.31 8.07 11.69
CA ASN A 167 1.75 9.06 12.61
C ASN A 167 2.05 8.73 14.07
N LYS A 168 1.94 7.46 14.48
CA LYS A 168 2.23 7.03 15.85
C LYS A 168 3.66 7.30 16.27
N PRO A 169 4.71 6.79 15.56
CA PRO A 169 6.09 7.08 15.95
C PRO A 169 6.42 8.58 15.88
N VAL A 170 5.84 9.32 14.94
CA VAL A 170 6.03 10.77 14.86
C VAL A 170 5.42 11.48 16.06
N ILE A 171 4.20 11.14 16.46
CA ILE A 171 3.56 11.68 17.67
C ILE A 171 4.43 11.42 18.91
N LEU A 172 4.90 10.18 19.07
CA LEU A 172 5.60 9.76 20.28
C LEU A 172 7.06 10.21 20.35
N HIS A 173 7.77 10.19 19.22
CA HIS A 173 9.23 10.32 19.20
C HIS A 173 9.75 11.59 18.53
N VAL A 174 9.02 12.15 17.55
CA VAL A 174 9.40 13.40 16.86
C VAL A 174 8.79 14.59 17.59
N TYR A 175 7.48 14.57 17.78
CA TYR A 175 6.77 15.66 18.44
C TYR A 175 6.83 15.57 19.97
N ASN A 176 7.09 14.37 20.50
CA ASN A 176 7.04 14.08 21.95
C ASN A 176 5.72 14.56 22.59
N ARG A 177 4.61 14.23 21.94
CA ARG A 177 3.25 14.65 22.33
C ARG A 177 2.33 13.44 22.51
N PRO A 178 2.60 12.55 23.49
CA PRO A 178 1.79 11.33 23.69
C PRO A 178 0.31 11.61 23.98
N GLU A 179 -0.03 12.83 24.42
CA GLU A 179 -1.41 13.28 24.65
C GLU A 179 -2.25 13.32 23.36
N LEU A 180 -1.64 13.29 22.17
CA LEU A 180 -2.34 13.21 20.89
C LEU A 180 -2.70 11.77 20.50
N MET A 181 -2.17 10.75 21.17
CA MET A 181 -2.48 9.36 20.82
C MET A 181 -3.97 9.00 20.94
N PRO A 182 -4.74 9.48 21.92
CA PRO A 182 -6.19 9.24 21.93
C PRO A 182 -6.91 9.82 20.70
N VAL A 183 -6.46 10.97 20.19
CA VAL A 183 -7.00 11.56 18.95
C VAL A 183 -6.66 10.70 17.75
N GLN A 184 -5.41 10.24 17.65
CA GLN A 184 -4.97 9.34 16.58
C GLN A 184 -5.76 8.01 16.60
N LYS A 185 -5.95 7.40 17.75
CA LYS A 185 -6.72 6.14 17.88
C LYS A 185 -8.17 6.31 17.46
N LYS A 186 -8.80 7.40 17.89
CA LYS A 186 -10.14 7.74 17.42
C LYS A 186 -10.20 7.94 15.91
N ALA A 187 -9.19 8.60 15.33
CA ALA A 187 -9.10 8.78 13.88
C ALA A 187 -8.97 7.43 13.16
N TRP A 188 -8.19 6.47 13.65
CA TRP A 188 -8.12 5.12 13.09
C TRP A 188 -9.47 4.43 13.05
N GLU A 189 -10.28 4.53 14.12
CA GLU A 189 -11.62 3.96 14.15
C GLU A 189 -12.55 4.61 13.12
N GLU A 190 -12.54 5.94 13.05
CA GLU A 190 -13.36 6.70 12.09
C GLU A 190 -12.92 6.41 10.63
N TRP A 191 -11.64 6.29 10.37
CA TRP A 191 -11.10 5.95 9.05
C TRP A 191 -11.41 4.51 8.64
N ARG A 192 -11.32 3.55 9.58
CA ARG A 192 -11.81 2.18 9.36
C ARG A 192 -13.26 2.19 8.88
N ASP A 193 -14.12 2.92 9.57
CA ASP A 193 -15.54 2.97 9.27
C ASP A 193 -15.80 3.60 7.88
N ILE A 194 -15.03 4.61 7.51
CA ILE A 194 -15.07 5.20 6.16
C ILE A 194 -14.64 4.17 5.09
N VAL A 195 -13.53 3.47 5.31
CA VAL A 195 -13.10 2.43 4.36
C VAL A 195 -14.19 1.38 4.21
N HIS A 196 -14.69 0.81 5.29
CA HIS A 196 -15.73 -0.22 5.25
C HIS A 196 -17.03 0.25 4.60
N GLN A 197 -17.40 1.52 4.78
CA GLN A 197 -18.58 2.10 4.13
C GLN A 197 -18.47 2.13 2.62
N TYR A 198 -17.29 2.47 2.07
CA TYR A 198 -17.09 2.70 0.64
C TYR A 198 -16.44 1.54 -0.10
N ASP A 199 -15.72 0.67 0.63
CA ASP A 199 -15.14 -0.58 0.14
C ASP A 199 -15.06 -1.65 1.23
N PRO A 200 -16.10 -2.45 1.42
CA PRO A 200 -16.09 -3.56 2.39
C PRO A 200 -15.32 -4.80 1.88
N THR A 201 -14.70 -4.73 0.72
CA THR A 201 -14.14 -5.90 0.02
C THR A 201 -12.63 -6.08 0.24
N ARG A 202 -11.98 -5.16 0.95
CA ARG A 202 -10.54 -5.18 1.21
C ARG A 202 -10.23 -4.84 2.65
N PRO A 203 -9.13 -5.35 3.20
CA PRO A 203 -8.66 -4.92 4.49
C PRO A 203 -8.22 -3.44 4.44
N TRP A 204 -8.51 -2.72 5.53
CA TRP A 204 -7.82 -1.47 5.79
C TRP A 204 -6.57 -1.77 6.62
N ILE A 205 -5.54 -1.03 6.39
CA ILE A 205 -4.23 -1.20 7.01
C ILE A 205 -3.75 0.20 7.42
N SER A 206 -2.88 0.28 8.39
CA SER A 206 -2.15 1.52 8.65
C SER A 206 -0.66 1.23 8.70
N ALA A 207 0.11 1.99 7.94
CA ALA A 207 1.57 1.97 8.01
C ALA A 207 2.08 2.90 9.11
N ASP A 208 1.38 2.93 10.26
CA ASP A 208 1.67 3.84 11.37
C ASP A 208 2.65 3.25 12.41
N GLY A 209 3.26 2.12 12.10
CA GLY A 209 4.15 1.42 13.00
C GLY A 209 3.48 0.26 13.74
N GLU A 210 4.11 -0.19 14.82
CA GLU A 210 3.64 -1.36 15.57
C GLU A 210 2.29 -1.13 16.23
N ASP A 211 1.47 -2.18 16.25
CA ASP A 211 0.23 -2.26 16.98
C ASP A 211 0.48 -2.20 18.50
N ASP A 212 -0.39 -1.51 19.22
CA ASP A 212 -0.37 -1.47 20.69
C ASP A 212 -1.05 -2.69 21.34
N GLY A 213 -1.63 -3.60 20.54
CA GLY A 213 -2.42 -4.73 21.03
C GLY A 213 -3.83 -4.35 21.49
N ASP A 214 -4.30 -3.15 21.18
CA ASP A 214 -5.65 -2.69 21.53
C ASP A 214 -6.74 -3.15 20.55
N GLY A 215 -6.36 -3.83 19.47
CA GLY A 215 -7.28 -4.40 18.49
C GLY A 215 -7.84 -3.41 17.47
N ILE A 216 -7.38 -2.16 17.46
CA ILE A 216 -7.84 -1.17 16.48
C ILE A 216 -7.31 -1.50 15.09
N LEU A 217 -6.03 -1.83 14.97
CA LEU A 217 -5.37 -2.16 13.71
C LEU A 217 -5.57 -3.64 13.37
N PRO A 218 -6.12 -4.00 12.18
CA PRO A 218 -6.33 -5.40 11.79
C PRO A 218 -5.04 -6.11 11.34
N VAL A 219 -4.03 -5.34 10.97
CA VAL A 219 -2.71 -5.83 10.52
C VAL A 219 -1.64 -5.02 11.26
N THR A 220 -0.61 -5.70 11.72
CA THR A 220 0.59 -5.04 12.25
C THR A 220 1.56 -4.76 11.12
N VAL A 221 1.84 -3.48 10.86
CA VAL A 221 2.83 -3.06 9.86
C VAL A 221 3.98 -2.38 10.59
N GLY A 222 5.07 -3.11 10.78
CA GLY A 222 6.27 -2.57 11.40
C GLY A 222 7.21 -1.94 10.40
N HIS A 223 8.04 -1.02 10.86
CA HIS A 223 9.08 -0.37 10.07
C HIS A 223 10.44 -0.62 10.71
N TYR A 224 11.46 -0.87 9.89
CA TYR A 224 12.87 -1.00 10.30
C TYR A 224 13.14 -2.02 11.42
N GLY A 225 12.32 -3.06 11.50
CA GLY A 225 12.45 -4.07 12.55
C GLY A 225 13.61 -5.02 12.32
N ASP A 226 14.20 -5.49 13.41
CA ASP A 226 15.11 -6.64 13.46
C ASP A 226 14.34 -7.95 13.74
N ILE A 227 15.07 -9.06 13.84
CA ILE A 227 14.47 -10.38 14.13
C ILE A 227 13.69 -10.40 15.46
N ASN A 228 14.05 -9.60 16.45
CA ASN A 228 13.34 -9.53 17.72
C ASN A 228 12.02 -8.76 17.57
N SER A 229 12.01 -7.71 16.76
CA SER A 229 10.80 -7.00 16.38
C SER A 229 9.82 -7.93 15.67
N MET A 230 10.30 -8.72 14.72
CA MET A 230 9.48 -9.70 14.00
C MET A 230 8.87 -10.75 14.94
N LYS A 231 9.63 -11.25 15.91
CA LYS A 231 9.10 -12.18 16.94
C LYS A 231 7.95 -11.54 17.73
N ARG A 232 8.08 -10.28 18.14
CA ARG A 232 7.00 -9.56 18.83
C ARG A 232 5.76 -9.42 17.94
N TRP A 233 5.92 -9.11 16.65
CA TRP A 233 4.78 -8.99 15.72
C TRP A 233 4.06 -10.32 15.53
N ILE A 234 4.79 -11.44 15.46
CA ILE A 234 4.20 -12.78 15.42
C ILE A 234 3.37 -13.07 16.67
N GLU A 235 3.88 -12.70 17.85
CA GLU A 235 3.22 -12.93 19.14
C GLU A 235 1.90 -12.15 19.30
N ILE A 236 1.69 -11.06 18.56
CA ILE A 236 0.43 -10.33 18.54
C ILE A 236 -0.72 -11.18 17.97
N GLY A 237 -0.43 -12.19 17.15
CA GLY A 237 -1.44 -13.17 16.70
C GLY A 237 -2.37 -12.66 15.59
N LYS A 238 -1.99 -11.63 14.85
CA LYS A 238 -2.68 -11.10 13.67
C LYS A 238 -1.75 -11.08 12.45
N PRO A 239 -2.25 -10.84 11.23
CA PRO A 239 -1.39 -10.66 10.08
C PRO A 239 -0.40 -9.51 10.31
N TRP A 240 0.83 -9.69 9.88
CA TRP A 240 1.86 -8.68 10.03
C TRP A 240 2.69 -8.55 8.76
N GLY A 241 3.36 -7.44 8.62
CA GLY A 241 4.26 -7.16 7.52
C GLY A 241 5.28 -6.09 7.87
N ILE A 242 6.29 -5.98 7.03
CA ILE A 242 7.27 -4.91 7.08
C ILE A 242 6.86 -3.89 6.03
N GLY A 243 6.47 -2.69 6.46
CA GLY A 243 6.08 -1.59 5.58
C GLY A 243 7.26 -0.87 4.98
N GLU A 244 8.35 -0.77 5.74
CA GLU A 244 9.61 -0.17 5.32
C GLU A 244 10.78 -0.95 5.93
N HIS A 245 11.76 -1.22 5.08
CA HIS A 245 13.01 -1.81 5.48
C HIS A 245 14.13 -1.24 4.63
N SER A 246 15.31 -1.30 5.10
CA SER A 246 16.61 -0.89 4.65
C SER A 246 17.18 0.21 5.52
N MET A 247 18.31 -0.09 6.10
CA MET A 247 19.09 0.88 6.90
C MET A 247 20.02 1.73 6.02
N ALA A 248 20.23 1.31 4.79
CA ALA A 248 21.11 2.01 3.84
C ALA A 248 20.30 3.01 2.98
N TYR A 249 19.68 3.98 3.65
CA TYR A 249 18.91 5.03 2.97
C TYR A 249 19.66 5.60 1.78
N TYR A 250 18.98 5.61 0.62
CA TYR A 250 19.48 6.13 -0.66
C TYR A 250 20.70 5.40 -1.23
N GLY A 251 21.17 4.32 -0.63
CA GLY A 251 22.32 3.56 -1.12
C GLY A 251 23.58 4.39 -1.30
N THR A 252 23.80 5.39 -0.44
CA THR A 252 25.04 6.17 -0.48
C THR A 252 26.22 5.31 -0.07
N PRO A 253 27.44 5.55 -0.62
CA PRO A 253 28.61 4.76 -0.26
C PRO A 253 28.84 4.69 1.25
N GLU A 254 28.67 5.79 1.95
CA GLU A 254 28.84 5.87 3.40
C GLU A 254 27.88 4.94 4.18
N GLN A 255 26.63 4.92 3.77
CA GLN A 255 25.62 4.08 4.44
C GLN A 255 25.82 2.61 4.14
N VAL A 256 26.08 2.28 2.88
CA VAL A 256 26.26 0.89 2.44
C VAL A 256 27.60 0.30 2.93
N ALA A 257 28.59 1.13 3.21
CA ALA A 257 29.87 0.68 3.76
C ALA A 257 29.75 -0.03 5.11
N LYS A 258 28.67 0.19 5.84
CA LYS A 258 28.33 -0.56 7.07
C LYS A 258 28.16 -2.06 6.82
N TYR A 259 27.76 -2.45 5.61
CA TYR A 259 27.47 -3.83 5.23
C TYR A 259 28.52 -4.44 4.29
N ASN A 260 29.23 -3.63 3.52
CA ASN A 260 30.17 -4.09 2.51
C ASN A 260 31.54 -3.41 2.54
N GLY A 261 31.83 -2.66 3.58
CA GLY A 261 33.10 -1.97 3.77
C GLY A 261 33.47 -1.05 2.60
N GLU A 262 34.75 -1.00 2.27
CA GLU A 262 35.27 -0.09 1.25
C GLU A 262 34.77 -0.36 -0.17
N ARG A 263 34.30 -1.57 -0.45
CA ARG A 263 33.70 -1.90 -1.77
C ARG A 263 32.49 -1.03 -2.11
N ALA A 264 31.78 -0.48 -1.12
CA ALA A 264 30.71 0.48 -1.34
C ALA A 264 31.19 1.79 -2.01
N TYR A 265 32.45 2.15 -1.85
CA TYR A 265 33.05 3.34 -2.48
C TYR A 265 33.66 3.05 -3.85
N GLU A 266 33.99 1.79 -4.14
CA GLU A 266 34.71 1.41 -5.36
C GLU A 266 33.79 1.40 -6.58
N SER A 267 32.55 0.92 -6.43
CA SER A 267 31.64 0.76 -7.57
C SER A 267 30.17 0.76 -7.18
N GLN A 268 29.30 0.90 -8.17
CA GLN A 268 27.87 0.70 -7.99
C GLN A 268 27.54 -0.75 -7.63
N GLU A 269 28.23 -1.71 -8.20
CA GLU A 269 28.10 -3.14 -7.93
C GLU A 269 28.41 -3.42 -6.44
N GLY A 270 29.48 -2.83 -5.91
CA GLY A 270 29.83 -2.95 -4.50
C GLY A 270 28.75 -2.41 -3.57
N ARG A 271 28.05 -1.34 -3.96
CA ARG A 271 26.88 -0.85 -3.22
C ARG A 271 25.69 -1.79 -3.30
N MET A 272 25.40 -2.33 -4.48
CA MET A 272 24.31 -3.30 -4.66
C MET A 272 24.53 -4.58 -3.87
N GLU A 273 25.77 -5.08 -3.82
CA GLU A 273 26.14 -6.22 -2.96
C GLU A 273 25.92 -5.91 -1.47
N GLY A 274 26.27 -4.71 -1.02
CA GLY A 274 26.05 -4.30 0.37
C GLY A 274 24.56 -4.25 0.73
N LEU A 275 23.71 -3.73 -0.16
CA LEU A 275 22.26 -3.74 0.03
C LEU A 275 21.69 -5.16 0.04
N ALA A 276 22.19 -6.04 -0.86
CA ALA A 276 21.78 -7.44 -0.87
C ALA A 276 22.19 -8.16 0.42
N ASN A 277 23.38 -7.90 0.96
CA ASN A 277 23.85 -8.46 2.22
C ASN A 277 23.01 -7.96 3.41
N GLU A 278 22.58 -6.70 3.42
CA GLU A 278 21.66 -6.19 4.43
C GLU A 278 20.35 -6.98 4.42
N CYS A 279 19.74 -7.14 3.25
CA CYS A 279 18.49 -7.90 3.11
C CYS A 279 18.69 -9.38 3.51
N TYR A 280 19.80 -10.00 3.10
CA TYR A 280 20.10 -11.39 3.44
C TYR A 280 20.25 -11.63 4.94
N ASN A 281 20.81 -10.69 5.66
CA ASN A 281 21.01 -10.82 7.12
C ASN A 281 19.72 -10.66 7.94
N LEU A 282 18.63 -10.24 7.29
CA LEU A 282 17.32 -10.13 7.91
C LEU A 282 16.47 -11.38 7.80
N ILE A 283 16.68 -12.17 6.76
CA ILE A 283 15.98 -13.41 6.48
C ILE A 283 16.64 -14.57 7.25
#